data_e9ce0b9fa0dd0b6b0dea087648600314
#
_entry.id   e9ce0b9fa0dd0b6b0dea087648600314
#
_cell.length_a   1.000
_cell.length_b   1.000
_cell.length_c   1.000
_cell.angle_alpha   90.00
_cell.angle_beta   90.00
_cell.angle_gamma   90.00
#
_symmetry.space_group_name_H-M   'P 1'
#
loop_
_entity.id
_entity.type
_entity.pdbx_description
1 polymer ?
#
loop_
_entity_poly.entity_id
_entity_poly.type
_entity_poly.pdbx_seq_one_letter_code
_entity_poly.pdbx_strand_id
1 'polypeptide(L)'
;MEKQIKLFLEFLKQDKKLSDNTLQSYKRDIEQFEKYLDSKKLNYSKITEDDIKEYMEYLKEENKKKSTISRNLATIRSFYQFSIRNKKVKKDPTKSI
;
A
#
# COMPACT_ATOMS: atom_id res chain seq x y z
N MET A 1 0.16 -4.35 10.96
CA MET A 1 -0.26 -4.15 9.55
C MET A 1 -0.84 -5.40 8.90
N GLU A 2 -0.38 -6.57 9.30
CA GLU A 2 -0.84 -7.85 8.73
C GLU A 2 -2.36 -8.02 8.76
N LYS A 3 -2.97 -7.78 9.91
CA LYS A 3 -4.43 -7.90 10.08
C LYS A 3 -5.17 -6.92 9.17
N GLN A 4 -4.69 -5.70 9.08
CA GLN A 4 -5.31 -4.66 8.26
C GLN A 4 -5.18 -5.00 6.77
N ILE A 5 -4.08 -5.59 6.36
CA ILE A 5 -3.90 -6.06 4.98
C ILE A 5 -4.93 -7.13 4.64
N LYS A 6 -5.15 -8.07 5.54
CA LYS A 6 -6.14 -9.14 5.34
C LYS A 6 -7.54 -8.55 5.14
N LEU A 7 -7.92 -7.60 5.97
CA LEU A 7 -9.23 -6.94 5.85
C LEU A 7 -9.34 -6.16 4.53
N PHE A 8 -8.25 -5.50 4.13
CA PHE A 8 -8.21 -4.77 2.87
C PHE A 8 -8.43 -5.71 1.67
N LEU A 9 -7.76 -6.85 1.66
CA LEU A 9 -7.89 -7.82 0.56
C LEU A 9 -9.30 -8.42 0.50
N GLU A 10 -9.91 -8.69 1.66
CA GLU A 10 -11.31 -9.14 1.72
C GLU A 10 -12.26 -8.09 1.17
N PHE A 11 -12.02 -6.82 1.50
CA PHE A 11 -12.79 -5.69 0.97
C PHE A 11 -12.69 -5.62 -0.56
N LEU A 12 -11.48 -5.75 -1.10
CA LEU A 12 -11.28 -5.71 -2.55
C LEU A 12 -11.99 -6.86 -3.25
N LYS A 13 -11.98 -8.03 -2.64
CA LYS A 13 -12.62 -9.21 -3.21
C LYS A 13 -14.14 -9.10 -3.18
N GLN A 14 -14.71 -8.72 -2.04
CA GLN A 14 -16.15 -8.76 -1.82
C GLN A 14 -16.88 -7.51 -2.29
N ASP A 15 -16.36 -6.34 -1.93
CA ASP A 15 -17.03 -5.07 -2.24
C ASP A 15 -16.66 -4.53 -3.61
N LYS A 16 -15.39 -4.63 -4.00
CA LYS A 16 -14.93 -4.17 -5.30
C LYS A 16 -14.98 -5.24 -6.37
N LYS A 17 -15.15 -6.50 -5.98
CA LYS A 17 -15.29 -7.65 -6.88
C LYS A 17 -14.15 -7.75 -7.90
N LEU A 18 -12.93 -7.47 -7.45
CA LEU A 18 -11.75 -7.57 -8.31
C LEU A 18 -11.46 -9.03 -8.68
N SER A 19 -10.90 -9.24 -9.88
CA SER A 19 -10.52 -10.56 -10.33
C SER A 19 -9.37 -11.12 -9.47
N ASP A 20 -9.21 -12.45 -9.50
CA ASP A 20 -8.14 -13.10 -8.74
C ASP A 20 -6.75 -12.61 -9.14
N ASN A 21 -6.52 -12.37 -10.44
CA ASN A 21 -5.24 -11.86 -10.91
C ASN A 21 -4.95 -10.45 -10.34
N THR A 22 -5.96 -9.60 -10.34
CA THR A 22 -5.82 -8.23 -9.79
C THR A 22 -5.58 -8.29 -8.29
N LEU A 23 -6.31 -9.16 -7.57
CA LEU A 23 -6.12 -9.36 -6.13
C LEU A 23 -4.70 -9.82 -5.80
N GLN A 24 -4.15 -10.75 -6.59
CA GLN A 24 -2.79 -11.24 -6.38
C GLN A 24 -1.77 -10.11 -6.56
N SER A 25 -1.98 -9.25 -7.54
CA SER A 25 -1.09 -8.09 -7.75
C SER A 25 -1.15 -7.12 -6.58
N TYR A 26 -2.34 -6.82 -6.09
CA TYR A 26 -2.53 -5.93 -4.93
C TYR A 26 -1.90 -6.54 -3.68
N LYS A 27 -2.11 -7.83 -3.46
CA LYS A 27 -1.54 -8.54 -2.33
C LYS A 27 -0.01 -8.47 -2.35
N ARG A 28 0.59 -8.74 -3.50
CA ARG A 28 2.05 -8.68 -3.65
C ARG A 28 2.57 -7.28 -3.36
N ASP A 29 1.92 -6.26 -3.91
CA ASP A 29 2.34 -4.87 -3.73
C ASP A 29 2.26 -4.45 -2.26
N ILE A 30 1.16 -4.75 -1.58
CA ILE A 30 0.97 -4.30 -0.20
C ILE A 30 1.86 -5.09 0.78
N GLU A 31 2.11 -6.37 0.50
CA GLU A 31 3.01 -7.16 1.32
C GLU A 31 4.47 -6.69 1.17
N GLN A 32 4.85 -6.30 -0.03
CA GLN A 32 6.17 -5.72 -0.28
C GLN A 32 6.35 -4.41 0.50
N PHE A 33 5.33 -3.57 0.50
CA PHE A 33 5.32 -2.34 1.26
C PHE A 33 5.45 -2.61 2.76
N GLU A 34 4.73 -3.60 3.27
CA GLU A 34 4.82 -4.01 4.67
C GLU A 34 6.25 -4.42 5.04
N LYS A 35 6.89 -5.24 4.20
CA LYS A 35 8.28 -5.65 4.45
C LYS A 35 9.22 -4.45 4.49
N TYR A 36 9.02 -3.49 3.59
CA TYR A 36 9.84 -2.29 3.57
C TYR A 36 9.67 -1.50 4.87
N LEU A 37 8.43 -1.28 5.30
CA LEU A 37 8.16 -0.55 6.54
C LEU A 37 8.77 -1.27 7.75
N ASP A 38 8.65 -2.60 7.81
CA ASP A 38 9.23 -3.39 8.89
C ASP A 38 10.76 -3.24 8.92
N SER A 39 11.40 -3.25 7.76
CA SER A 39 12.86 -3.09 7.66
C SER A 39 13.32 -1.72 8.13
N LYS A 40 12.48 -0.70 7.99
CA LYS A 40 12.76 0.67 8.43
C LYS A 40 12.21 0.95 9.82
N LYS A 41 11.52 -0.01 10.44
CA LYS A 41 10.88 0.14 11.75
C LYS A 41 9.87 1.29 11.76
N LEU A 42 9.13 1.43 10.66
CA LEU A 42 8.10 2.45 10.49
C LEU A 42 6.72 1.87 10.77
N ASN A 43 5.88 2.67 11.45
CA ASN A 43 4.49 2.30 11.73
C ASN A 43 3.60 2.82 10.60
N TYR A 44 2.90 1.91 9.89
CA TYR A 44 2.08 2.29 8.75
C TYR A 44 1.03 3.35 9.06
N SER A 45 0.56 3.41 10.31
CA SER A 45 -0.46 4.38 10.71
C SER A 45 0.08 5.78 10.96
N LYS A 46 1.41 5.94 10.95
CA LYS A 46 2.07 7.20 11.31
C LYS A 46 3.10 7.68 10.28
N ILE A 47 3.19 7.02 9.14
CA ILE A 47 4.18 7.43 8.14
C ILE A 47 3.75 8.72 7.45
N THR A 48 4.71 9.39 6.84
CA THR A 48 4.54 10.68 6.20
C THR A 48 4.59 10.58 4.68
N GLU A 49 4.28 11.68 4.01
CA GLU A 49 4.43 11.78 2.56
C GLU A 49 5.89 11.50 2.14
N ASP A 50 6.85 12.00 2.91
CA ASP A 50 8.27 11.76 2.62
C ASP A 50 8.62 10.28 2.69
N ASP A 51 8.05 9.53 3.64
CA ASP A 51 8.25 8.09 3.73
C ASP A 51 7.75 7.38 2.47
N ILE A 52 6.62 7.81 1.92
CA ILE A 52 6.09 7.27 0.67
C ILE A 52 7.03 7.58 -0.50
N LYS A 53 7.52 8.84 -0.58
CA LYS A 53 8.47 9.22 -1.63
C LYS A 53 9.75 8.40 -1.57
N GLU A 54 10.26 8.14 -0.37
CA GLU A 54 11.43 7.27 -0.19
C GLU A 54 11.15 5.85 -0.66
N TYR A 55 9.95 5.33 -0.42
CA TYR A 55 9.58 4.01 -0.91
C TYR A 55 9.55 3.98 -2.45
N MET A 56 9.03 5.03 -3.08
CA MET A 56 9.02 5.12 -4.54
C MET A 56 10.46 5.12 -5.09
N GLU A 57 11.37 5.85 -4.45
CA GLU A 57 12.78 5.84 -4.83
C GLU A 57 13.42 4.46 -4.62
N TYR A 58 13.08 3.79 -3.53
CA TYR A 58 13.53 2.42 -3.29
C TYR A 58 13.12 1.49 -4.44
N LEU A 59 11.87 1.60 -4.91
CA LEU A 59 11.40 0.78 -6.02
C LEU A 59 12.18 1.07 -7.32
N LYS A 60 12.54 2.33 -7.56
CA LYS A 60 13.39 2.70 -8.69
C LYS A 60 14.77 2.07 -8.60
N GLU A 61 15.36 2.10 -7.42
CA GLU A 61 16.68 1.50 -7.15
C GLU A 61 16.64 -0.01 -7.34
N GLU A 62 15.50 -0.64 -7.10
CA GLU A 62 15.29 -2.06 -7.34
C GLU A 62 14.98 -2.37 -8.81
N ASN A 63 15.13 -1.39 -9.70
CA ASN A 63 14.92 -1.51 -11.13
C ASN A 63 13.50 -1.92 -11.52
N LYS A 64 12.51 -1.50 -10.74
CA LYS A 64 11.12 -1.75 -11.08
C LYS A 64 10.69 -0.83 -12.24
N LYS A 65 9.82 -1.34 -13.11
CA LYS A 65 9.29 -0.56 -14.24
C LYS A 65 8.39 0.57 -13.73
N LYS A 66 8.29 1.64 -14.51
CA LYS A 66 7.40 2.76 -14.17
C LYS A 66 5.96 2.30 -13.94
N SER A 67 5.46 1.38 -14.77
CA SER A 67 4.11 0.84 -14.61
C SER A 67 3.94 0.10 -13.27
N THR A 68 4.97 -0.65 -12.85
CA THR A 68 4.95 -1.36 -11.58
C THR A 68 4.96 -0.38 -10.41
N ILE A 69 5.77 0.67 -10.50
CA ILE A 69 5.85 1.71 -9.46
C ILE A 69 4.52 2.43 -9.34
N SER A 70 3.91 2.81 -10.46
CA SER A 70 2.60 3.46 -10.48
C SER A 70 1.51 2.58 -9.88
N ARG A 71 1.53 1.29 -10.21
CA ARG A 71 0.57 0.33 -9.63
C ARG A 71 0.78 0.20 -8.12
N ASN A 72 2.04 0.12 -7.67
CA ASN A 72 2.34 0.07 -6.24
C ASN A 72 1.78 1.28 -5.52
N LEU A 73 1.96 2.47 -6.07
CA LEU A 73 1.41 3.69 -5.48
C LEU A 73 -0.11 3.64 -5.42
N ALA A 74 -0.76 3.17 -6.48
CA ALA A 74 -2.23 3.04 -6.50
C ALA A 74 -2.71 2.04 -5.44
N THR A 75 -2.01 0.92 -5.27
CA THR A 75 -2.32 -0.07 -4.25
C THR A 75 -2.22 0.54 -2.85
N ILE A 76 -1.12 1.26 -2.58
CA ILE A 76 -0.89 1.90 -1.28
C ILE A 76 -1.96 2.95 -1.01
N ARG A 77 -2.30 3.76 -2.02
CA ARG A 77 -3.35 4.77 -1.89
C ARG A 77 -4.69 4.14 -1.53
N SER A 78 -5.06 3.05 -2.21
CA SER A 78 -6.30 2.32 -1.91
C SER A 78 -6.29 1.77 -0.48
N PHE A 79 -5.15 1.23 -0.06
CA PHE A 79 -4.99 0.70 1.30
C PHE A 79 -5.19 1.79 2.36
N TYR A 80 -4.61 2.98 2.14
CA TYR A 80 -4.76 4.06 3.11
C TYR A 80 -6.18 4.65 3.11
N GLN A 81 -6.83 4.74 1.96
CA GLN A 81 -8.22 5.18 1.91
C GLN A 81 -9.13 4.21 2.67
N PHE A 82 -8.92 2.92 2.49
CA PHE A 82 -9.64 1.88 3.23
C PHE A 82 -9.37 1.98 4.74
N SER A 83 -8.11 2.14 5.11
CA SER A 83 -7.70 2.21 6.52
C SER A 83 -8.24 3.46 7.22
N ILE A 84 -8.35 4.58 6.51
CA ILE A 84 -8.95 5.81 7.05
C ILE A 84 -10.44 5.59 7.31
N ARG A 85 -11.16 4.98 6.37
CA ARG A 85 -12.58 4.67 6.55
C ARG A 85 -12.83 3.76 7.76
N ASN A 86 -11.90 2.85 8.02
CA ASN A 86 -11.98 1.95 9.17
C ASN A 86 -11.38 2.56 10.44
N LYS A 87 -11.00 3.83 10.40
CA LYS A 87 -10.46 4.56 11.56
C LYS A 87 -9.18 3.96 12.13
N LYS A 88 -8.41 3.26 11.30
CA LYS A 88 -7.11 2.70 11.69
C LYS A 88 -5.96 3.67 11.43
N VAL A 89 -6.17 4.62 10.51
CA VAL A 89 -5.20 5.65 10.15
C VAL A 89 -5.94 6.98 10.09
N LYS A 90 -5.31 8.05 10.54
CA LYS A 90 -5.93 9.38 10.58
C LYS A 90 -5.68 10.21 9.33
N LYS A 91 -4.52 10.05 8.70
CA LYS A 91 -4.12 10.83 7.52
C LYS A 91 -3.66 9.92 6.41
N ASP A 92 -3.90 10.34 5.16
CA ASP A 92 -3.45 9.64 3.97
C ASP A 92 -2.08 10.19 3.56
N PRO A 93 -0.99 9.41 3.72
CA PRO A 93 0.34 9.88 3.34
C PRO A 93 0.55 9.96 1.83
N THR A 94 -0.40 9.46 1.03
CA THR A 94 -0.31 9.51 -0.44
C THR A 94 -1.10 10.66 -1.04
N LYS A 95 -1.78 11.46 -0.22
CA LYS A 95 -2.77 12.43 -0.69
C LYS A 95 -2.21 13.44 -1.70
N SER A 96 -0.97 13.88 -1.51
CA SER A 96 -0.33 14.90 -2.35
C SER A 96 0.60 14.34 -3.42
N ILE A 97 0.65 13.04 -3.56
CA ILE A 97 1.56 12.40 -4.51
C ILE A 97 0.86 12.03 -5.82
#